data_b9e6ede54d96d582b3feacc25b992b2c
#
_entry.id   b9e6ede54d96d582b3feacc25b992b2c
#
_cell.length_a   1.000
_cell.length_b   1.000
_cell.length_c   1.000
_cell.angle_alpha   90.00
_cell.angle_beta   90.00
_cell.angle_gamma   90.00
#
_symmetry.space_group_name_H-M   'P 1'
#
loop_
_entity.id
_entity.type
_entity.pdbx_description
1 polymer ?
#
loop_
_entity_poly.entity_id
_entity_poly.type
_entity_poly.pdbx_seq_one_letter_code
_entity_poly.pdbx_strand_id
1 'polypeptide(L)'
;MVTFLAGGTGTPKLLDGATRVWDAESVTVVANTGDDVELGGHLVCPDVDTVLFAGGGVLDRETWWGIEGDTTATHEELRRLADEIGLGTAPRYLDDEAQTGGREIARWRRFSAVGEFMEIGDRDRAVHL
;
A
#
# COMPACT_ATOMS: atom_id res chain seq x y z
N MET A 1 6.63 28.64 -4.25
CA MET A 1 6.66 27.39 -3.47
C MET A 1 5.28 27.17 -2.88
N VAL A 2 4.68 26.01 -3.10
CA VAL A 2 3.40 25.60 -2.52
C VAL A 2 3.58 24.25 -1.82
N THR A 3 2.98 24.08 -0.65
CA THR A 3 3.08 22.85 0.13
C THR A 3 1.72 22.21 0.27
N PHE A 4 1.64 20.93 -0.05
CA PHE A 4 0.45 20.09 0.13
C PHE A 4 0.64 19.15 1.31
N LEU A 5 -0.38 19.03 2.15
CA LEU A 5 -0.47 17.97 3.15
C LEU A 5 -1.24 16.81 2.52
N ALA A 6 -0.58 15.68 2.41
CA ALA A 6 -1.07 14.51 1.68
C ALA A 6 -1.58 13.44 2.63
N GLY A 7 -2.74 12.88 2.31
CA GLY A 7 -3.32 11.72 2.97
C GLY A 7 -4.38 11.09 2.05
N GLY A 8 -4.22 9.80 1.76
CA GLY A 8 -5.14 9.02 0.94
C GLY A 8 -5.18 9.41 -0.55
N THR A 9 -6.06 8.75 -1.29
CA THR A 9 -6.17 8.81 -2.76
C THR A 9 -6.64 10.16 -3.32
N GLY A 10 -7.04 11.10 -2.48
CA GLY A 10 -7.39 12.46 -2.91
C GLY A 10 -6.18 13.28 -3.33
N THR A 11 -5.04 13.05 -2.69
CA THR A 11 -3.81 13.82 -2.91
C THR A 11 -3.25 13.66 -4.34
N PRO A 12 -3.07 12.47 -4.91
CA PRO A 12 -2.55 12.33 -6.26
C PRO A 12 -3.46 13.00 -7.30
N LYS A 13 -4.77 13.02 -7.08
CA LYS A 13 -5.72 13.74 -7.95
C LYS A 13 -5.49 15.25 -7.90
N LEU A 14 -5.24 15.78 -6.71
CA LEU A 14 -4.93 17.19 -6.52
C LEU A 14 -3.58 17.54 -7.13
N LEU A 15 -2.57 16.70 -6.95
CA LEU A 15 -1.22 16.91 -7.50
C LEU A 15 -1.21 16.86 -9.03
N ASP A 16 -2.01 16.00 -9.65
CA ASP A 16 -2.16 15.94 -11.11
C ASP A 16 -2.68 17.28 -11.67
N GLY A 17 -3.56 17.95 -10.94
CA GLY A 17 -3.98 19.32 -11.29
C GLY A 17 -2.93 20.38 -10.94
N ALA A 18 -2.28 20.26 -9.80
CA ALA A 18 -1.30 21.24 -9.30
C ALA A 18 -0.07 21.33 -10.21
N THR A 19 0.45 20.21 -10.69
CA THR A 19 1.62 20.17 -11.59
C THR A 19 1.37 20.73 -13.00
N ARG A 20 0.11 21.02 -13.33
CA ARG A 20 -0.25 21.76 -14.55
C ARG A 20 -0.19 23.27 -14.37
N VAL A 21 -0.16 23.75 -13.15
CA VAL A 21 -0.22 25.17 -12.78
C VAL A 21 1.11 25.65 -12.21
N TRP A 22 1.79 24.80 -11.47
CA TRP A 22 3.07 25.09 -10.83
C TRP A 22 4.16 24.13 -11.33
N ASP A 23 5.35 24.64 -11.50
CA ASP A 23 6.52 23.81 -11.78
C ASP A 23 6.74 22.81 -10.64
N ALA A 24 7.07 21.58 -10.96
CA ALA A 24 7.26 20.51 -9.98
C ALA A 24 8.25 20.89 -8.87
N GLU A 25 9.32 21.62 -9.21
CA GLU A 25 10.33 22.12 -8.26
C GLU A 25 9.76 23.11 -7.23
N SER A 26 8.63 23.72 -7.53
CA SER A 26 7.95 24.65 -6.61
C SER A 26 6.90 23.97 -5.71
N VAL A 27 6.65 22.67 -5.93
CA VAL A 27 5.68 21.88 -5.18
C VAL A 27 6.41 21.03 -4.14
N THR A 28 5.96 21.13 -2.89
CA THR A 28 6.40 20.29 -1.78
C THR A 28 5.20 19.48 -1.28
N VAL A 29 5.40 18.19 -1.04
CA VAL A 29 4.37 17.33 -0.47
C VAL A 29 4.85 16.78 0.86
N VAL A 30 4.04 16.95 1.90
CA VAL A 30 4.24 16.32 3.20
C VAL A 30 3.22 15.19 3.30
N ALA A 31 3.66 13.97 3.10
CA ALA A 31 2.79 12.79 3.11
C ALA A 31 2.57 12.28 4.54
N ASN A 32 1.38 11.74 4.77
CA ASN A 32 1.04 11.04 6.02
C ASN A 32 1.82 9.72 6.09
N THR A 33 2.23 9.36 7.30
CA THR A 33 2.90 8.09 7.61
C THR A 33 2.14 7.30 8.68
N GLY A 34 0.96 7.76 9.05
CA GLY A 34 0.15 7.12 10.10
C GLY A 34 -0.51 5.81 9.68
N ASP A 35 -0.55 5.54 8.38
CA ASP A 35 -1.07 4.32 7.77
C ASP A 35 0.04 3.38 7.24
N ASP A 36 1.30 3.72 7.51
CA ASP A 36 2.43 2.85 7.19
C ASP A 36 2.28 1.48 7.86
N VAL A 37 2.54 0.44 7.12
CA VAL A 37 2.33 -0.94 7.56
C VAL A 37 3.43 -1.87 7.08
N GLU A 38 3.88 -2.76 7.95
CA GLU A 38 4.80 -3.83 7.58
C GLU A 38 4.02 -5.02 7.03
N LEU A 39 4.22 -5.33 5.74
CA LEU A 39 3.58 -6.42 5.03
C LEU A 39 4.62 -7.37 4.44
N GLY A 40 4.64 -8.61 4.89
CA GLY A 40 5.56 -9.63 4.36
C GLY A 40 7.04 -9.27 4.49
N GLY A 41 7.42 -8.43 5.46
CA GLY A 41 8.79 -7.96 5.66
C GLY A 41 9.13 -6.64 4.93
N HIS A 42 8.18 -6.06 4.20
CA HIS A 42 8.32 -4.77 3.54
C HIS A 42 7.58 -3.69 4.31
N LEU A 43 8.17 -2.52 4.44
CA LEU A 43 7.47 -1.34 4.94
C LEU A 43 6.73 -0.70 3.76
N VAL A 44 5.43 -0.82 3.76
CA VAL A 44 4.53 -0.17 2.77
C VAL A 44 4.04 1.13 3.35
N CYS A 45 4.21 2.21 2.59
CA CYS A 45 3.85 3.57 2.98
C CYS A 45 2.79 4.12 2.01
N PRO A 46 1.52 3.73 2.11
CA PRO A 46 0.51 3.92 1.07
C PRO A 46 0.38 5.35 0.56
N ASP A 47 0.40 6.33 1.46
CA ASP A 47 0.27 7.74 1.08
C ASP A 47 1.55 8.28 0.42
N VAL A 48 2.72 7.86 0.90
CA VAL A 48 4.02 8.25 0.32
C VAL A 48 4.18 7.61 -1.06
N ASP A 49 3.93 6.31 -1.17
CA ASP A 49 4.06 5.54 -2.41
C ASP A 49 3.15 6.10 -3.49
N THR A 50 1.90 6.40 -3.15
CA THR A 50 0.93 7.00 -4.08
C THR A 50 1.42 8.34 -4.63
N VAL A 51 2.02 9.19 -3.80
CA VAL A 51 2.61 10.46 -4.24
C VAL A 51 3.82 10.24 -5.16
N LEU A 52 4.69 9.29 -4.80
CA LEU A 52 5.87 8.95 -5.61
C LEU A 52 5.48 8.35 -6.97
N PHE A 53 4.50 7.44 -6.99
CA PHE A 53 4.01 6.84 -8.24
C PHE A 53 3.30 7.86 -9.12
N ALA A 54 2.56 8.80 -8.53
CA ALA A 54 1.96 9.90 -9.27
C ALA A 54 3.03 10.82 -9.88
N GLY A 55 4.02 11.21 -9.10
CA GLY A 55 5.14 12.04 -9.56
C GLY A 55 6.01 11.36 -10.61
N GLY A 56 6.17 10.03 -10.50
CA GLY A 56 6.89 9.20 -11.47
C GLY A 56 6.09 8.84 -12.72
N GLY A 57 4.80 9.19 -12.77
CA GLY A 57 3.93 8.91 -13.92
C GLY A 57 3.58 7.44 -14.11
N VAL A 58 3.69 6.64 -13.04
CA VAL A 58 3.43 5.19 -13.06
C VAL A 58 2.22 4.78 -12.21
N LEU A 59 1.56 5.72 -11.56
CA LEU A 59 0.39 5.46 -10.74
C LEU A 59 -0.74 4.86 -11.57
N ASP A 60 -1.36 3.80 -11.05
CA ASP A 60 -2.62 3.32 -11.60
C ASP A 60 -3.73 4.35 -11.33
N ARG A 61 -4.28 4.90 -12.42
CA ARG A 61 -5.29 5.96 -12.38
C ARG A 61 -6.73 5.44 -12.28
N GLU A 62 -6.93 4.15 -12.38
CA GLU A 62 -8.25 3.54 -12.16
C GLU A 62 -8.49 3.37 -10.66
N THR A 63 -7.53 2.80 -9.97
CA THR A 63 -7.59 2.57 -8.51
C THR A 63 -7.11 3.77 -7.71
N TRP A 64 -6.25 4.63 -8.29
CA TRP A 64 -5.53 5.72 -7.65
C TRP A 64 -4.56 5.26 -6.56
N TRP A 65 -4.04 4.08 -6.69
CA TRP A 65 -2.96 3.53 -5.87
C TRP A 65 -2.25 2.40 -6.63
N GLY A 66 -1.03 2.05 -6.23
CA GLY A 66 -0.23 1.04 -6.92
C GLY A 66 0.31 1.49 -8.28
N ILE A 67 0.91 0.59 -9.01
CA ILE A 67 1.56 0.84 -10.30
C ILE A 67 0.69 0.33 -11.45
N GLU A 68 0.45 1.17 -12.44
CA GLU A 68 -0.36 0.84 -13.62
C GLU A 68 0.19 -0.39 -14.35
N GLY A 69 -0.70 -1.35 -14.62
CA GLY A 69 -0.36 -2.58 -15.33
C GLY A 69 0.62 -3.49 -14.60
N ASP A 70 0.67 -3.38 -13.26
CA ASP A 70 1.46 -4.30 -12.46
C ASP A 70 0.86 -5.71 -12.42
N THR A 71 1.68 -6.70 -12.09
CA THR A 71 1.26 -8.08 -11.89
C THR A 71 1.14 -8.40 -10.41
N THR A 72 0.37 -9.44 -10.08
CA THR A 72 0.09 -9.84 -8.70
C THR A 72 0.53 -11.27 -8.39
N ALA A 73 1.49 -11.78 -9.17
CA ALA A 73 1.92 -13.18 -9.07
C ALA A 73 2.44 -13.55 -7.67
N THR A 74 3.20 -12.66 -7.04
CA THR A 74 3.68 -12.86 -5.67
C THR A 74 2.54 -12.89 -4.66
N HIS A 75 1.57 -11.98 -4.81
CA HIS A 75 0.38 -11.93 -3.96
C HIS A 75 -0.45 -13.22 -4.08
N GLU A 76 -0.71 -13.66 -5.30
CA GLU A 76 -1.46 -14.89 -5.58
C GLU A 76 -0.76 -16.12 -5.00
N GLU A 77 0.56 -16.21 -5.13
CA GLU A 77 1.33 -17.32 -4.57
C GLU A 77 1.34 -17.31 -3.04
N LEU A 78 1.44 -16.14 -2.42
CA LEU A 78 1.32 -16.03 -0.97
C LEU A 78 -0.06 -16.45 -0.46
N ARG A 79 -1.13 -16.12 -1.19
CA ARG A 79 -2.48 -16.59 -0.88
C ARG A 79 -2.57 -18.10 -0.98
N ARG A 80 -2.07 -18.67 -2.08
CA ARG A 80 -2.05 -20.12 -2.27
C ARG A 80 -1.33 -20.84 -1.13
N LEU A 81 -0.16 -20.34 -0.73
CA LEU A 81 0.59 -20.90 0.40
C LEU A 81 -0.14 -20.74 1.73
N ALA A 82 -0.80 -19.61 1.95
CA ALA A 82 -1.60 -19.39 3.15
C ALA A 82 -2.77 -20.38 3.23
N ASP A 83 -3.43 -20.65 2.10
CA ASP A 83 -4.51 -21.65 2.02
C ASP A 83 -4.00 -23.07 2.33
N GLU A 84 -2.84 -23.44 1.78
CA GLU A 84 -2.23 -24.76 2.01
C GLU A 84 -1.90 -25.02 3.49
N ILE A 85 -1.52 -24.00 4.24
CA ILE A 85 -1.22 -24.10 5.67
C ILE A 85 -2.42 -23.76 6.58
N GLY A 86 -3.61 -23.58 5.98
CA GLY A 86 -4.85 -23.34 6.71
C GLY A 86 -5.04 -21.91 7.22
N LEU A 87 -4.33 -20.92 6.64
CA LEU A 87 -4.46 -19.51 7.01
C LEU A 87 -5.34 -18.70 6.03
N GLY A 88 -5.80 -19.30 4.96
CA GLY A 88 -6.52 -18.61 3.89
C GLY A 88 -7.88 -18.04 4.25
N THR A 89 -8.46 -18.44 5.38
CA THR A 89 -9.75 -17.93 5.87
C THR A 89 -9.61 -16.89 6.96
N ALA A 90 -8.42 -16.30 7.08
CA ALA A 90 -8.12 -15.30 8.08
C ALA A 90 -9.09 -14.11 8.01
N PRO A 91 -9.69 -13.65 9.12
CA PRO A 91 -10.53 -12.48 9.10
C PRO A 91 -9.74 -11.24 8.66
N ARG A 92 -10.33 -10.43 7.81
CA ARG A 92 -9.73 -9.21 7.28
C ARG A 92 -9.43 -8.19 8.37
N TYR A 93 -10.31 -8.15 9.35
CA TYR A 93 -10.14 -7.37 10.57
C TYR A 93 -10.18 -8.33 11.72
N LEU A 94 -9.21 -8.20 12.60
CA LEU A 94 -9.26 -8.92 13.84
C LEU A 94 -10.30 -8.23 14.72
N ASP A 95 -11.29 -8.97 15.15
CA ASP A 95 -12.16 -8.55 16.24
C ASP A 95 -11.37 -8.45 17.56
N ASP A 96 -11.99 -7.88 18.59
CA ASP A 96 -11.31 -7.64 19.87
C ASP A 96 -10.87 -8.96 20.54
N GLU A 97 -11.54 -10.08 20.29
CA GLU A 97 -11.16 -11.39 20.81
C GLU A 97 -9.87 -11.90 20.15
N ALA A 98 -9.69 -11.65 18.88
CA ALA A 98 -8.47 -12.01 18.16
C ALA A 98 -7.25 -11.16 18.57
N GLN A 99 -7.44 -10.03 19.21
CA GLN A 99 -6.34 -9.19 19.69
C GLN A 99 -5.64 -9.73 20.94
N THR A 100 -6.25 -10.69 21.65
CA THR A 100 -5.75 -11.19 22.93
C THR A 100 -4.74 -12.33 22.84
N GLY A 101 -4.46 -12.87 21.68
CA GLY A 101 -3.78 -14.15 21.49
C GLY A 101 -2.28 -14.16 21.18
N GLY A 102 -1.48 -13.20 21.57
CA GLY A 102 -0.03 -13.34 21.58
C GLY A 102 0.68 -13.49 20.21
N ARG A 103 1.82 -14.22 20.19
CA ARG A 103 2.73 -14.35 19.03
C ARG A 103 2.10 -15.04 17.80
N GLU A 104 1.16 -15.93 17.98
CA GLU A 104 0.49 -16.62 16.86
C GLU A 104 -0.37 -15.67 16.06
N ILE A 105 -1.10 -14.77 16.70
CA ILE A 105 -1.92 -13.76 16.06
C ILE A 105 -1.06 -12.75 15.31
N ALA A 106 0.06 -12.32 15.84
CA ALA A 106 0.96 -11.40 15.14
C ALA A 106 1.56 -12.03 13.88
N ARG A 107 1.87 -13.33 13.92
CA ARG A 107 2.35 -14.10 12.77
C ARG A 107 1.25 -14.27 11.72
N TRP A 108 0.06 -14.53 12.15
CA TRP A 108 -1.13 -14.72 11.36
C TRP A 108 -1.59 -13.40 10.70
N ARG A 109 -1.54 -12.28 11.42
CA ARG A 109 -1.78 -10.94 10.88
C ARG A 109 -0.88 -10.61 9.70
N ARG A 110 0.40 -10.91 9.80
CA ARG A 110 1.34 -10.66 8.70
C ARG A 110 0.97 -11.46 7.44
N PHE A 111 0.60 -12.70 7.60
CA PHE A 111 0.20 -13.57 6.48
C PHE A 111 -1.13 -13.14 5.87
N SER A 112 -2.13 -12.86 6.69
CA SER A 112 -3.45 -12.47 6.19
C SER A 112 -3.45 -11.06 5.58
N ALA A 113 -2.67 -10.13 6.13
CA ALA A 113 -2.54 -8.80 5.56
C ALA A 113 -1.96 -8.86 4.13
N VAL A 114 -0.94 -9.69 3.91
CA VAL A 114 -0.37 -9.92 2.58
C VAL A 114 -1.34 -10.69 1.67
N GLY A 115 -2.11 -11.63 2.24
CA GLY A 115 -2.99 -12.50 1.46
C GLY A 115 -4.32 -11.87 1.06
N GLU A 116 -4.87 -10.97 1.87
CA GLU A 116 -6.27 -10.55 1.70
C GLU A 116 -6.53 -9.04 1.78
N PHE A 117 -5.68 -8.29 2.49
CA PHE A 117 -5.98 -6.89 2.78
C PHE A 117 -5.48 -5.93 1.71
N MET A 118 -4.26 -6.13 1.23
CA MET A 118 -3.68 -5.30 0.19
C MET A 118 -3.10 -6.17 -0.92
N GLU A 119 -3.64 -6.02 -2.10
CA GLU A 119 -3.11 -6.62 -3.31
C GLU A 119 -1.95 -5.77 -3.82
N ILE A 120 -0.76 -6.03 -3.26
CA ILE A 120 0.44 -5.32 -3.67
C ILE A 120 1.00 -5.97 -4.92
N GLY A 121 1.18 -5.19 -5.97
CA GLY A 121 1.77 -5.65 -7.23
C GLY A 121 3.25 -6.05 -7.11
N ASP A 122 3.73 -6.81 -8.06
CA ASP A 122 5.10 -7.32 -8.05
C ASP A 122 6.15 -6.20 -8.20
N ARG A 123 5.87 -5.19 -9.03
CA ARG A 123 6.72 -4.01 -9.22
C ARG A 123 6.64 -3.05 -8.03
N ASP A 124 5.45 -2.86 -7.49
CA ASP A 124 5.22 -2.10 -6.27
C ASP A 124 6.04 -2.71 -5.11
N ARG A 125 5.94 -4.02 -4.95
CA ARG A 125 6.72 -4.76 -3.95
C ARG A 125 8.22 -4.58 -4.10
N ALA A 126 8.73 -4.49 -5.32
CA ALA A 126 10.15 -4.31 -5.60
C ALA A 126 10.70 -2.93 -5.19
N VAL A 127 9.85 -1.95 -5.03
CA VAL A 127 10.25 -0.60 -4.56
C VAL A 127 10.57 -0.60 -3.06
N HIS A 128 10.03 -1.55 -2.32
CA HIS A 128 10.17 -1.66 -0.86
C HIS A 128 11.30 -2.61 -0.41
N LEU A 129 12.14 -3.07 -1.30
CA LEU A 129 13.29 -3.94 -1.00
C LEU A 129 14.45 -3.19 -0.33
#